data_f7441e3da8f6aaec5b5efb5d6b56fab7
#
_entry.id   f7441e3da8f6aaec5b5efb5d6b56fab7
#
_cell.length_a   1.000
_cell.length_b   1.000
_cell.length_c   1.000
_cell.angle_alpha   90.00
_cell.angle_beta   90.00
_cell.angle_gamma   90.00
#
_symmetry.space_group_name_H-M   'P 1'
#
loop_
_entity.id
_entity.type
_entity.pdbx_description
1 polymer ?
#
loop_
_entity_poly.entity_id
_entity_poly.type
_entity_poly.pdbx_seq_one_letter_code
_entity_poly.pdbx_strand_id
1 'polypeptide(L)'
;KEFVHKAVYEEQATLKRNGIDHFIRSLTGEALKDKLYSEPSMNIQGLFFDEIDETTGMPKSAEVKIDIRTVPNQNPDEMMQQIRDHLAAHGFDDLEVCGGHSTLPYRGKPDSLLARAVIKNVEAAYGEPPIVLLMTPGSCGMARVVKATGIPIVHYGCMDDSSKAHAPNESADLNH
;
A
#
# COMPACT_ATOMS: atom_id res chain seq x y z
N LYS A 1 11.05 10.76 -6.59
CA LYS A 1 12.09 9.72 -6.54
C LYS A 1 13.14 9.99 -5.45
N GLU A 2 13.72 11.20 -5.36
CA GLU A 2 14.75 11.52 -4.36
C GLU A 2 14.42 11.09 -2.93
N PHE A 3 13.19 11.34 -2.46
CA PHE A 3 12.77 10.94 -1.11
C PHE A 3 12.63 9.42 -0.95
N VAL A 4 12.20 8.72 -1.98
CA VAL A 4 12.03 7.26 -1.97
C VAL A 4 13.38 6.54 -1.91
N HIS A 5 14.39 7.06 -2.61
CA HIS A 5 15.73 6.46 -2.63
C HIS A 5 16.45 6.56 -1.27
N LYS A 6 16.04 7.50 -0.42
CA LYS A 6 16.54 7.59 0.98
C LYS A 6 15.93 6.57 1.92
N ALA A 7 14.83 5.89 1.52
CA ALA A 7 14.22 4.85 2.36
C ALA A 7 15.23 3.74 2.66
N VAL A 8 15.35 3.36 3.91
CA VAL A 8 16.04 2.13 4.30
C VAL A 8 15.13 0.96 4.03
N TYR A 9 15.61 -0.02 3.28
CA TYR A 9 14.86 -1.24 2.98
C TYR A 9 15.82 -2.43 2.98
N GLU A 10 15.64 -3.31 3.95
CA GLU A 10 16.50 -4.46 4.17
C GLU A 10 16.08 -5.63 3.27
N GLU A 11 16.53 -5.62 2.01
CA GLU A 11 16.13 -6.59 1.00
C GLU A 11 16.39 -8.02 1.44
N GLN A 12 17.61 -8.34 1.92
CA GLN A 12 18.00 -9.69 2.31
C GLN A 12 17.21 -10.18 3.53
N ALA A 13 17.00 -9.33 4.52
CA ALA A 13 16.19 -9.65 5.68
C ALA A 13 14.73 -9.92 5.29
N THR A 14 14.19 -9.13 4.37
CA THR A 14 12.83 -9.29 3.86
C THR A 14 12.66 -10.57 3.04
N LEU A 15 13.60 -10.90 2.15
CA LEU A 15 13.59 -12.16 1.40
C LEU A 15 13.60 -13.35 2.34
N LYS A 16 14.50 -13.35 3.30
CA LYS A 16 14.63 -14.43 4.30
C LYS A 16 13.37 -14.57 5.16
N ARG A 17 12.81 -13.46 5.65
CA ARG A 17 11.61 -13.45 6.49
C ARG A 17 10.39 -14.01 5.76
N ASN A 18 10.25 -13.72 4.48
CA ASN A 18 9.13 -14.17 3.66
C ASN A 18 9.37 -15.52 2.96
N GLY A 19 10.56 -16.13 3.10
CA GLY A 19 10.90 -17.40 2.49
C GLY A 19 10.88 -17.36 0.96
N ILE A 20 11.28 -16.23 0.37
CA ILE A 20 11.36 -16.02 -1.09
C ILE A 20 12.80 -15.78 -1.52
N ASP A 21 13.13 -16.17 -2.72
CA ASP A 21 14.50 -16.06 -3.25
C ASP A 21 14.75 -14.73 -3.97
N HIS A 22 13.69 -14.09 -4.47
CA HIS A 22 13.79 -12.84 -5.21
C HIS A 22 12.47 -12.05 -5.14
N PHE A 23 12.56 -10.75 -5.34
CA PHE A 23 11.40 -9.87 -5.53
C PHE A 23 10.84 -9.98 -6.95
N ILE A 24 9.65 -9.42 -7.16
CA ILE A 24 9.01 -9.36 -8.47
C ILE A 24 9.99 -8.86 -9.54
N ARG A 25 10.07 -9.56 -10.67
CA ARG A 25 10.98 -9.25 -11.80
C ARG A 25 12.46 -9.13 -11.38
N SER A 26 12.86 -9.75 -10.27
CA SER A 26 14.21 -9.67 -9.71
C SER A 26 14.69 -8.23 -9.46
N LEU A 27 13.77 -7.32 -9.12
CA LEU A 27 14.10 -5.94 -8.80
C LEU A 27 14.91 -5.87 -7.49
N THR A 28 15.87 -4.95 -7.45
CA THR A 28 16.72 -4.64 -6.29
C THR A 28 17.01 -3.14 -6.24
N GLY A 29 17.54 -2.67 -5.10
CA GLY A 29 18.00 -1.29 -4.92
C GLY A 29 16.93 -0.23 -5.19
N GLU A 30 17.30 0.80 -5.91
CA GLU A 30 16.41 1.93 -6.19
C GLU A 30 15.19 1.53 -7.02
N ALA A 31 15.35 0.60 -7.96
CA ALA A 31 14.23 0.12 -8.78
C ALA A 31 13.18 -0.62 -7.94
N LEU A 32 13.61 -1.40 -6.95
CA LEU A 32 12.71 -2.03 -5.99
C LEU A 32 12.00 -0.99 -5.12
N LYS A 33 12.72 0.00 -4.61
CA LYS A 33 12.13 1.10 -3.82
C LYS A 33 11.11 1.91 -4.63
N ASP A 34 11.41 2.25 -5.88
CA ASP A 34 10.46 2.91 -6.77
C ASP A 34 9.18 2.06 -6.92
N LYS A 35 9.32 0.76 -7.11
CA LYS A 35 8.19 -0.17 -7.22
C LYS A 35 7.33 -0.22 -5.96
N LEU A 36 7.96 -0.26 -4.78
CA LEU A 36 7.28 -0.39 -3.50
C LEU A 36 6.57 0.91 -3.06
N TYR A 37 7.18 2.06 -3.29
CA TYR A 37 6.75 3.33 -2.72
C TYR A 37 6.11 4.30 -3.72
N SER A 38 6.27 4.09 -5.04
CA SER A 38 5.86 5.08 -6.04
C SER A 38 4.99 4.52 -7.17
N GLU A 39 4.86 3.21 -7.29
CA GLU A 39 4.08 2.59 -8.33
C GLU A 39 2.80 1.91 -7.79
N PRO A 40 1.73 1.90 -8.60
CA PRO A 40 0.54 1.15 -8.25
C PRO A 40 0.81 -0.35 -8.32
N SER A 41 0.01 -1.12 -7.59
CA SER A 41 0.04 -2.58 -7.68
C SER A 41 -1.37 -3.16 -7.69
N MET A 42 -1.51 -4.33 -8.30
CA MET A 42 -2.73 -5.11 -8.31
C MET A 42 -2.39 -6.55 -7.98
N ASN A 43 -3.07 -7.10 -6.97
CA ASN A 43 -2.83 -8.44 -6.47
C ASN A 43 -4.13 -9.22 -6.39
N ILE A 44 -4.14 -10.45 -6.87
CA ILE A 44 -5.24 -11.38 -6.64
C ILE A 44 -5.09 -11.89 -5.20
N GLN A 45 -6.09 -11.57 -4.36
CA GLN A 45 -6.11 -12.01 -2.97
C GLN A 45 -6.75 -13.37 -2.77
N GLY A 46 -7.62 -13.76 -3.68
CA GLY A 46 -8.27 -15.07 -3.61
C GLY A 46 -9.16 -15.35 -4.80
N LEU A 47 -9.36 -16.62 -5.03
CA LEU A 47 -10.34 -17.17 -5.98
C LEU A 47 -11.25 -18.09 -5.18
N PHE A 48 -12.54 -17.82 -5.20
CA PHE A 48 -13.55 -18.51 -4.42
C PHE A 48 -14.58 -19.12 -5.36
N PHE A 49 -15.08 -20.28 -4.98
CA PHE A 49 -16.11 -21.00 -5.70
C PHE A 49 -17.22 -21.36 -4.73
N ASP A 50 -18.46 -21.37 -5.20
CA ASP A 50 -19.57 -21.96 -4.45
C ASP A 50 -19.38 -23.48 -4.31
N GLU A 51 -20.25 -24.08 -3.48
CA GLU A 51 -20.31 -25.52 -3.36
C GLU A 51 -20.44 -26.19 -4.73
N ILE A 52 -19.60 -27.18 -4.95
CA ILE A 52 -19.63 -27.98 -6.17
C ILE A 52 -20.89 -28.85 -6.12
N ASP A 53 -21.72 -28.75 -7.13
CA ASP A 53 -22.84 -29.67 -7.32
C ASP A 53 -22.29 -31.08 -7.52
N GLU A 54 -22.62 -32.01 -6.61
CA GLU A 54 -22.11 -33.38 -6.64
C GLU A 54 -22.50 -34.14 -7.93
N THR A 55 -23.52 -33.70 -8.62
CA THR A 55 -24.00 -34.32 -9.86
C THR A 55 -23.28 -33.82 -11.10
N THR A 56 -22.88 -32.56 -11.12
CA THR A 56 -22.26 -31.92 -12.30
C THR A 56 -20.75 -31.71 -12.13
N GLY A 57 -20.24 -31.66 -10.90
CA GLY A 57 -18.85 -31.39 -10.58
C GLY A 57 -18.43 -29.94 -10.87
N MET A 58 -19.40 -29.05 -11.17
CA MET A 58 -19.14 -27.65 -11.53
C MET A 58 -19.69 -26.70 -10.46
N PRO A 59 -18.93 -25.66 -10.08
CA PRO A 59 -19.44 -24.60 -9.20
C PRO A 59 -20.50 -23.76 -9.91
N LYS A 60 -21.46 -23.22 -9.17
CA LYS A 60 -22.49 -22.32 -9.70
C LYS A 60 -21.98 -20.91 -9.92
N SER A 61 -21.01 -20.48 -9.12
CA SER A 61 -20.35 -19.18 -9.26
C SER A 61 -18.87 -19.27 -8.92
N ALA A 62 -18.14 -18.26 -9.37
CA ALA A 62 -16.75 -18.04 -9.03
C ALA A 62 -16.55 -16.54 -8.71
N GLU A 63 -15.80 -16.25 -7.65
CA GLU A 63 -15.48 -14.89 -7.24
C GLU A 63 -13.96 -14.70 -7.17
N VAL A 64 -13.47 -13.62 -7.74
CA VAL A 64 -12.07 -13.19 -7.61
C VAL A 64 -12.01 -11.93 -6.75
N LYS A 65 -11.23 -11.96 -5.68
CA LYS A 65 -10.90 -10.77 -4.87
C LYS A 65 -9.58 -10.18 -5.30
N ILE A 66 -9.61 -8.89 -5.64
CA ILE A 66 -8.45 -8.14 -6.11
C ILE A 66 -8.20 -6.97 -5.17
N ASP A 67 -6.97 -6.84 -4.67
CA ASP A 67 -6.47 -5.65 -3.97
C ASP A 67 -5.70 -4.77 -4.93
N ILE A 68 -6.10 -3.50 -5.03
CA ILE A 68 -5.45 -2.52 -5.89
C ILE A 68 -4.90 -1.41 -5.01
N ARG A 69 -3.58 -1.21 -5.06
CA ARG A 69 -2.90 -0.09 -4.39
C ARG A 69 -2.73 1.05 -5.38
N THR A 70 -3.34 2.17 -5.03
CA THR A 70 -3.31 3.37 -5.87
C THR A 70 -2.21 4.32 -5.45
N VAL A 71 -1.74 5.13 -6.40
CA VAL A 71 -0.80 6.23 -6.18
C VAL A 71 -1.49 7.57 -6.40
N PRO A 72 -0.92 8.71 -5.96
CA PRO A 72 -1.49 10.03 -6.23
C PRO A 72 -1.83 10.21 -7.71
N ASN A 73 -2.91 10.93 -7.98
CA ASN A 73 -3.52 11.13 -9.29
C ASN A 73 -4.29 9.91 -9.86
N GLN A 74 -4.48 8.88 -9.08
CA GLN A 74 -5.42 7.79 -9.38
C GLN A 74 -6.66 7.93 -8.50
N ASN A 75 -7.83 7.89 -9.13
CA ASN A 75 -9.11 7.90 -8.43
C ASN A 75 -9.68 6.47 -8.41
N PRO A 76 -10.00 5.91 -7.24
CA PRO A 76 -10.57 4.56 -7.15
C PRO A 76 -11.85 4.37 -7.97
N ASP A 77 -12.72 5.38 -8.03
CA ASP A 77 -13.97 5.28 -8.81
C ASP A 77 -13.70 5.22 -10.31
N GLU A 78 -12.76 6.01 -10.81
CA GLU A 78 -12.31 5.96 -12.21
C GLU A 78 -11.64 4.64 -12.53
N MET A 79 -10.85 4.08 -11.62
CA MET A 79 -10.24 2.77 -11.79
C MET A 79 -11.28 1.66 -11.88
N MET A 80 -12.33 1.71 -11.07
CA MET A 80 -13.43 0.75 -11.16
C MET A 80 -14.13 0.82 -12.53
N GLN A 81 -14.29 2.01 -13.08
CA GLN A 81 -14.84 2.14 -14.43
C GLN A 81 -13.88 1.59 -15.50
N GLN A 82 -12.58 1.88 -15.39
CA GLN A 82 -11.56 1.32 -16.29
C GLN A 82 -11.53 -0.21 -16.28
N ILE A 83 -11.74 -0.83 -15.11
CA ILE A 83 -11.83 -2.29 -15.01
C ILE A 83 -13.05 -2.81 -15.77
N ARG A 84 -14.23 -2.21 -15.57
CA ARG A 84 -15.44 -2.58 -16.32
C ARG A 84 -15.25 -2.45 -17.82
N ASP A 85 -14.71 -1.32 -18.25
CA ASP A 85 -14.47 -1.04 -19.66
C ASP A 85 -13.47 -2.04 -20.27
N HIS A 86 -12.43 -2.38 -19.51
CA HIS A 86 -11.45 -3.39 -19.93
C HIS A 86 -12.08 -4.78 -20.07
N LEU A 87 -12.86 -5.22 -19.11
CA LEU A 87 -13.55 -6.51 -19.16
C LEU A 87 -14.53 -6.56 -20.37
N ALA A 88 -15.35 -5.54 -20.54
CA ALA A 88 -16.27 -5.46 -21.67
C ALA A 88 -15.54 -5.49 -23.03
N ALA A 89 -14.43 -4.75 -23.15
CA ALA A 89 -13.63 -4.74 -24.39
C ALA A 89 -13.00 -6.11 -24.72
N HIS A 90 -12.90 -7.01 -23.74
CA HIS A 90 -12.38 -8.37 -23.92
C HIS A 90 -13.46 -9.45 -23.93
N GLY A 91 -14.74 -9.07 -24.00
CA GLY A 91 -15.88 -9.99 -24.09
C GLY A 91 -16.29 -10.62 -22.75
N PHE A 92 -15.98 -9.94 -21.63
CA PHE A 92 -16.34 -10.31 -20.26
C PHE A 92 -17.34 -9.30 -19.67
N ASP A 93 -18.28 -8.82 -20.45
CA ASP A 93 -19.32 -7.87 -20.05
C ASP A 93 -20.42 -8.48 -19.18
N ASP A 94 -20.46 -9.81 -19.09
CA ASP A 94 -21.32 -10.60 -18.21
C ASP A 94 -20.79 -10.71 -16.76
N LEU A 95 -19.54 -10.28 -16.51
CA LEU A 95 -19.00 -10.31 -15.16
C LEU A 95 -19.51 -9.15 -14.31
N GLU A 96 -19.99 -9.48 -13.11
CA GLU A 96 -20.34 -8.48 -12.10
C GLU A 96 -19.07 -7.92 -11.42
N VAL A 97 -18.87 -6.60 -11.50
CA VAL A 97 -17.75 -5.91 -10.85
C VAL A 97 -18.24 -5.11 -9.66
N CYS A 98 -18.02 -5.65 -8.46
CA CYS A 98 -18.41 -5.03 -7.21
C CYS A 98 -17.26 -4.17 -6.62
N GLY A 99 -17.60 -2.98 -6.14
CA GLY A 99 -16.66 -2.14 -5.40
C GLY A 99 -16.54 -2.59 -3.93
N GLY A 100 -15.32 -2.66 -3.45
CA GLY A 100 -15.01 -2.88 -2.04
C GLY A 100 -14.75 -1.58 -1.28
N HIS A 101 -14.06 -1.68 -0.13
CA HIS A 101 -13.58 -0.52 0.61
C HIS A 101 -12.50 0.20 -0.18
N SER A 102 -12.66 1.50 -0.38
CA SER A 102 -11.68 2.34 -1.07
C SER A 102 -11.19 3.50 -0.21
N THR A 103 -9.93 3.84 -0.34
CA THR A 103 -9.31 5.04 0.24
C THR A 103 -8.60 5.82 -0.85
N LEU A 104 -8.66 7.16 -0.74
CA LEU A 104 -7.89 8.01 -1.64
C LEU A 104 -6.40 7.91 -1.31
N PRO A 105 -5.52 7.87 -2.31
CA PRO A 105 -4.09 7.96 -2.06
C PRO A 105 -3.73 9.35 -1.52
N TYR A 106 -2.71 9.39 -0.68
CA TYR A 106 -2.20 10.64 -0.10
C TYR A 106 -0.69 10.76 -0.31
N ARG A 107 -0.25 11.96 -0.67
CA ARG A 107 1.15 12.33 -0.74
C ARG A 107 1.43 13.47 0.21
N GLY A 108 2.36 13.27 1.13
CA GLY A 108 2.80 14.27 2.09
C GLY A 108 3.46 15.49 1.43
N LYS A 109 3.38 16.64 2.11
CA LYS A 109 4.05 17.88 1.73
C LYS A 109 5.19 18.16 2.73
N PRO A 110 6.44 17.87 2.36
CA PRO A 110 7.57 17.97 3.28
C PRO A 110 7.91 19.41 3.67
N ASP A 111 7.47 20.37 2.88
CA ASP A 111 7.65 21.80 3.09
C ASP A 111 6.53 22.46 3.93
N SER A 112 5.50 21.71 4.32
CA SER A 112 4.46 22.22 5.21
C SER A 112 5.02 22.61 6.59
N LEU A 113 4.39 23.58 7.25
CA LEU A 113 4.79 24.01 8.60
C LEU A 113 4.84 22.82 9.59
N LEU A 114 3.83 21.94 9.53
CA LEU A 114 3.77 20.75 10.37
C LEU A 114 4.95 19.80 10.09
N ALA A 115 5.20 19.49 8.82
CA ALA A 115 6.30 18.58 8.45
C ALA A 115 7.66 19.13 8.90
N ARG A 116 7.92 20.42 8.67
CA ARG A 116 9.16 21.08 9.12
C ARG A 116 9.29 21.07 10.66
N ALA A 117 8.20 21.29 11.38
CA ALA A 117 8.21 21.23 12.83
C ALA A 117 8.50 19.81 13.34
N VAL A 118 7.88 18.78 12.75
CA VAL A 118 8.14 17.38 13.10
C VAL A 118 9.59 17.00 12.80
N ILE A 119 10.09 17.27 11.60
CA ILE A 119 11.48 16.98 11.21
C ILE A 119 12.46 17.60 12.20
N LYS A 120 12.30 18.90 12.52
CA LYS A 120 13.16 19.60 13.46
C LYS A 120 13.15 18.99 14.87
N ASN A 121 11.97 18.61 15.37
CA ASN A 121 11.87 18.04 16.72
C ASN A 121 12.39 16.61 16.77
N VAL A 122 12.18 15.81 15.73
CA VAL A 122 12.76 14.46 15.64
C VAL A 122 14.28 14.53 15.59
N GLU A 123 14.84 15.41 14.74
CA GLU A 123 16.29 15.63 14.70
C GLU A 123 16.85 16.06 16.07
N ALA A 124 16.17 16.95 16.76
CA ALA A 124 16.58 17.39 18.08
C ALA A 124 16.51 16.28 19.15
N ALA A 125 15.55 15.36 19.03
CA ALA A 125 15.38 14.26 19.98
C ALA A 125 16.36 13.12 19.76
N TYR A 126 16.67 12.78 18.50
CA TYR A 126 17.50 11.63 18.14
C TYR A 126 18.92 11.99 17.70
N GLY A 127 19.25 13.26 17.54
CA GLY A 127 20.57 13.74 17.16
C GLY A 127 20.91 13.62 15.67
N GLU A 128 19.96 13.11 14.85
CA GLU A 128 20.13 12.97 13.42
C GLU A 128 18.82 13.27 12.68
N PRO A 129 18.88 13.74 11.42
CA PRO A 129 17.68 14.06 10.66
C PRO A 129 16.90 12.80 10.30
N PRO A 130 15.55 12.84 10.40
CA PRO A 130 14.71 11.70 10.03
C PRO A 130 14.71 11.44 8.53
N ILE A 131 14.50 10.20 8.15
CA ILE A 131 14.18 9.84 6.77
C ILE A 131 12.74 10.26 6.47
N VAL A 132 12.56 11.12 5.49
CA VAL A 132 11.25 11.63 5.09
C VAL A 132 10.74 10.85 3.89
N LEU A 133 9.65 10.14 4.05
CA LEU A 133 8.91 9.50 2.96
C LEU A 133 7.65 10.29 2.65
N LEU A 134 7.42 10.58 1.38
CA LEU A 134 6.22 11.32 0.96
C LEU A 134 4.98 10.43 0.90
N MET A 135 5.20 9.12 0.78
CA MET A 135 4.18 8.07 0.72
C MET A 135 4.74 6.81 1.36
N THR A 136 3.85 5.97 1.83
CA THR A 136 4.15 4.61 2.28
C THR A 136 3.24 3.61 1.54
N PRO A 137 3.63 2.34 1.42
CA PRO A 137 2.79 1.33 0.79
C PRO A 137 1.55 0.97 1.62
N GLY A 138 1.45 1.45 2.86
CA GLY A 138 0.29 1.24 3.74
C GLY A 138 -0.91 2.11 3.38
N SER A 139 -2.10 1.69 3.82
CA SER A 139 -3.34 2.45 3.65
C SER A 139 -3.78 3.08 4.97
N CYS A 140 -4.22 4.34 4.93
CA CYS A 140 -4.81 5.01 6.08
C CYS A 140 -5.81 6.08 5.64
N GLY A 141 -6.64 6.55 6.58
CA GLY A 141 -7.68 7.54 6.30
C GLY A 141 -7.20 8.99 6.10
N MET A 142 -5.89 9.24 6.03
CA MET A 142 -5.30 10.59 6.00
C MET A 142 -5.82 11.45 4.85
N ALA A 143 -5.96 10.90 3.66
CA ALA A 143 -6.45 11.66 2.51
C ALA A 143 -7.85 12.23 2.73
N ARG A 144 -8.75 11.49 3.42
CA ARG A 144 -10.10 11.95 3.75
C ARG A 144 -10.05 13.12 4.72
N VAL A 145 -9.20 13.05 5.74
CA VAL A 145 -9.04 14.12 6.73
C VAL A 145 -8.50 15.38 6.06
N VAL A 146 -7.43 15.26 5.26
CA VAL A 146 -6.84 16.40 4.53
C VAL A 146 -7.85 17.00 3.55
N LYS A 147 -8.61 16.18 2.83
CA LYS A 147 -9.65 16.66 1.91
C LYS A 147 -10.77 17.42 2.64
N ALA A 148 -11.17 16.95 3.82
CA ALA A 148 -12.24 17.56 4.59
C ALA A 148 -11.82 18.83 5.32
N THR A 149 -10.58 18.92 5.78
CA THR A 149 -10.12 19.99 6.68
C THR A 149 -9.13 20.97 6.05
N GLY A 150 -8.45 20.56 4.97
CA GLY A 150 -7.31 21.29 4.39
C GLY A 150 -6.04 21.23 5.24
N ILE A 151 -6.07 20.57 6.41
CA ILE A 151 -4.95 20.52 7.34
C ILE A 151 -3.96 19.43 6.89
N PRO A 152 -2.67 19.75 6.72
CA PRO A 152 -1.66 18.74 6.39
C PRO A 152 -1.50 17.73 7.53
N ILE A 153 -1.20 16.49 7.18
CA ILE A 153 -0.93 15.42 8.14
C ILE A 153 0.48 14.91 7.95
N VAL A 154 1.14 14.61 9.06
CA VAL A 154 2.40 13.88 9.12
C VAL A 154 2.15 12.60 9.88
N HIS A 155 2.60 11.48 9.34
CA HIS A 155 2.62 10.21 10.03
C HIS A 155 4.02 9.99 10.60
N TYR A 156 4.08 9.72 11.88
CA TYR A 156 5.28 9.34 12.61
C TYR A 156 4.91 8.24 13.59
N GLY A 157 5.76 7.25 13.74
CA GLY A 157 5.49 6.11 14.61
C GLY A 157 6.77 5.49 15.15
N CYS A 158 6.65 4.69 16.20
CA CYS A 158 7.71 3.97 16.90
C CYS A 158 7.67 2.46 16.63
N MET A 159 7.15 2.06 15.48
CA MET A 159 7.11 0.66 15.07
C MET A 159 8.18 0.39 14.00
N ASP A 160 8.81 -0.76 14.12
CA ASP A 160 9.76 -1.30 13.15
C ASP A 160 9.30 -2.68 12.63
N ASP A 161 10.14 -3.33 11.86
CA ASP A 161 9.88 -4.67 11.31
C ASP A 161 9.72 -5.76 12.37
N SER A 162 10.26 -5.56 13.58
CA SER A 162 10.15 -6.50 14.72
C SER A 162 8.82 -6.36 15.47
N SER A 163 8.13 -5.25 15.27
CA SER A 163 6.89 -4.89 15.96
C SER A 163 5.71 -5.79 15.64
N LYS A 164 5.78 -6.61 14.61
CA LYS A 164 4.74 -7.57 14.18
C LYS A 164 3.37 -6.92 13.99
N ALA A 165 3.33 -5.76 13.31
CA ALA A 165 2.09 -5.05 13.02
C ALA A 165 1.00 -5.98 12.48
N HIS A 166 -0.22 -5.86 13.02
CA HIS A 166 -1.39 -6.68 12.68
C HIS A 166 -1.25 -8.19 12.99
N ALA A 167 -0.31 -8.58 13.85
CA ALA A 167 -0.11 -9.97 14.23
C ALA A 167 -0.16 -10.18 15.75
N PRO A 168 -0.33 -11.42 16.23
CA PRO A 168 -0.21 -11.71 17.67
C PRO A 168 1.12 -11.25 18.25
N ASN A 169 1.07 -10.70 19.46
CA ASN A 169 2.22 -10.11 20.16
C ASN A 169 2.80 -8.87 19.44
N GLU A 170 1.94 -8.04 18.84
CA GLU A 170 2.31 -6.72 18.37
C GLU A 170 2.93 -5.90 19.51
N SER A 171 4.03 -5.22 19.22
CA SER A 171 4.81 -4.47 20.21
C SER A 171 5.37 -3.18 19.64
N ALA A 172 5.75 -2.26 20.52
CA ALA A 172 6.51 -1.08 20.16
C ALA A 172 7.76 -1.02 21.07
N ASP A 173 8.88 -0.60 20.51
CA ASP A 173 10.08 -0.33 21.29
C ASP A 173 9.91 1.02 22.01
N LEU A 174 10.07 1.01 23.33
CA LEU A 174 9.95 2.24 24.15
C LEU A 174 11.20 3.13 24.08
N ASN A 175 12.26 2.68 23.44
CA ASN A 175 13.49 3.46 23.23
C ASN A 175 13.47 4.21 21.89
N HIS A 176 12.43 4.05 21.11
CA HIS A 176 12.22 4.77 19.85
C HIS A 176 11.34 6.00 20.00
#